data_b84622553c0def655e1533072dfacca7
#
_entry.id   b84622553c0def655e1533072dfacca7
#
_cell.length_a   1.000
_cell.length_b   1.000
_cell.length_c   1.000
_cell.angle_alpha   90.00
_cell.angle_beta   90.00
_cell.angle_gamma   90.00
#
_symmetry.space_group_name_H-M   'P 1'
#
loop_
_entity.id
_entity.type
_entity.pdbx_description
1 polymer ?
#
loop_
_entity_poly.entity_id
_entity_poly.type
_entity_poly.pdbx_seq_one_letter_code
_entity_poly.pdbx_strand_id
1 'polypeptide(L)'
;MIYLDQGATSYPKLPSVKQAVMDALENHMNAQRSTGAFKTDRLLYSTRKLIADYFNLPSFDHVIFNSGNTESLNTCLKGILSKDDHVITTYAEHNSVLRPLRQIGVDLTVTAPYKEDILKEIREDTKMIVMTHSSNVTGELYDIDSIGQLAFEHNILFVVDSAQSAGHISIDMQKSHIDLLTFSGHKAMLGMSGVGGICVNTDIFIHPLKTGGTGIDSFNKKQPDSYPEHLEAGTLNIPGIASLNAGMTYLLAHQKEIEKKEKELFDALYQGMKTIPGITFYCDYD
;
A
#
# COMPACT_ATOMS: atom_id res chain seq x y z
N MET A 1 -2.71 -7.07 -29.12
CA MET A 1 -3.53 -6.17 -28.27
C MET A 1 -2.58 -5.11 -27.70
N ILE A 2 -2.92 -3.83 -27.83
CA ILE A 2 -2.20 -2.73 -27.16
C ILE A 2 -2.91 -2.47 -25.84
N TYR A 3 -2.17 -2.58 -24.72
CA TYR A 3 -2.71 -2.36 -23.38
C TYR A 3 -2.13 -1.06 -22.81
N LEU A 4 -2.99 -0.07 -22.52
CA LEU A 4 -2.62 1.26 -22.08
C LEU A 4 -3.15 1.59 -20.66
N ASP A 5 -3.49 0.58 -19.86
CA ASP A 5 -4.09 0.75 -18.53
C ASP A 5 -3.23 0.09 -17.43
N GLN A 6 -1.91 0.27 -17.48
CA GLN A 6 -0.98 -0.27 -16.50
C GLN A 6 -1.22 0.28 -15.08
N GLY A 7 -1.74 1.49 -14.96
CA GLY A 7 -2.12 2.10 -13.68
C GLY A 7 -3.27 1.38 -12.96
N ALA A 8 -4.16 0.69 -13.71
CA ALA A 8 -5.19 -0.15 -13.11
C ALA A 8 -4.63 -1.50 -12.62
N THR A 9 -3.83 -2.17 -13.44
CA THR A 9 -3.11 -3.41 -13.09
C THR A 9 -1.99 -3.66 -14.08
N SER A 10 -0.87 -4.18 -13.63
CA SER A 10 0.24 -4.56 -14.53
C SER A 10 -0.17 -5.72 -15.46
N TYR A 11 0.04 -5.56 -16.77
CA TYR A 11 -0.29 -6.55 -17.79
C TYR A 11 0.66 -6.43 -19.00
N PRO A 12 1.12 -7.56 -19.60
CA PRO A 12 0.97 -8.94 -19.12
C PRO A 12 1.79 -9.21 -17.86
N LYS A 13 1.35 -10.17 -17.05
CA LYS A 13 2.14 -10.61 -15.90
C LYS A 13 3.43 -11.27 -16.36
N LEU A 14 4.53 -10.99 -15.65
CA LEU A 14 5.84 -11.55 -15.93
C LEU A 14 5.83 -13.10 -15.91
N PRO A 15 6.68 -13.77 -16.73
CA PRO A 15 6.82 -15.22 -16.68
C PRO A 15 7.18 -15.73 -15.28
N SER A 16 8.09 -15.06 -14.56
CA SER A 16 8.49 -15.40 -13.20
C SER A 16 7.32 -15.31 -12.20
N VAL A 17 6.44 -14.32 -12.34
CA VAL A 17 5.25 -14.17 -11.52
C VAL A 17 4.26 -15.30 -11.77
N LYS A 18 4.01 -15.65 -13.03
CA LYS A 18 3.15 -16.78 -13.39
C LYS A 18 3.68 -18.10 -12.84
N GLN A 19 4.99 -18.34 -13.00
CA GLN A 19 5.63 -19.55 -12.50
C GLN A 19 5.53 -19.65 -10.98
N ALA A 20 5.77 -18.56 -10.25
CA ALA A 20 5.66 -18.54 -8.79
C ALA A 20 4.24 -18.89 -8.30
N VAL A 21 3.20 -18.46 -9.02
CA VAL A 21 1.80 -18.85 -8.73
C VAL A 21 1.59 -20.33 -8.96
N MET A 22 2.04 -20.88 -10.09
CA MET A 22 1.92 -22.30 -10.41
C MET A 22 2.65 -23.16 -9.38
N ASP A 23 3.89 -22.79 -9.04
CA ASP A 23 4.68 -23.48 -8.02
C ASP A 23 3.99 -23.50 -6.67
N ALA A 24 3.34 -22.39 -6.29
CA ALA A 24 2.59 -22.30 -5.04
C ALA A 24 1.34 -23.20 -5.03
N LEU A 25 0.66 -23.35 -6.17
CA LEU A 25 -0.50 -24.23 -6.31
C LEU A 25 -0.11 -25.72 -6.32
N GLU A 26 1.01 -26.06 -6.95
CA GLU A 26 1.47 -27.46 -7.10
C GLU A 26 2.13 -28.02 -5.82
N ASN A 27 2.76 -27.16 -5.02
CA ASN A 27 3.56 -27.59 -3.87
C ASN A 27 2.78 -27.70 -2.54
N HIS A 28 1.45 -27.72 -2.53
CA HIS A 28 0.63 -27.80 -1.30
C HIS A 28 1.14 -26.88 -0.18
N MET A 29 1.41 -25.63 -0.51
CA MET A 29 1.94 -24.63 0.43
C MET A 29 0.87 -24.22 1.44
N ASN A 30 0.51 -25.15 2.36
CA ASN A 30 -0.29 -24.81 3.52
C ASN A 30 0.64 -24.44 4.68
N ALA A 31 0.51 -23.21 5.15
CA ALA A 31 1.19 -22.76 6.36
C ALA A 31 0.85 -23.70 7.53
N GLN A 32 1.86 -24.05 8.33
CA GLN A 32 1.78 -24.53 9.72
C GLN A 32 1.42 -26.00 10.02
N ARG A 33 0.92 -26.83 9.10
CA ARG A 33 0.48 -28.20 9.46
C ARG A 33 0.98 -29.33 8.56
N SER A 34 1.85 -29.06 7.60
CA SER A 34 2.32 -30.07 6.65
C SER A 34 3.82 -29.99 6.42
N THR A 35 4.39 -30.98 5.71
CA THR A 35 5.79 -30.96 5.24
C THR A 35 6.10 -29.77 4.32
N GLY A 36 5.08 -29.06 3.82
CA GLY A 36 5.21 -27.81 3.07
C GLY A 36 5.33 -26.54 3.93
N ALA A 37 5.09 -26.63 5.25
CA ALA A 37 5.13 -25.49 6.16
C ALA A 37 6.43 -24.69 6.06
N PHE A 38 7.58 -25.36 6.06
CA PHE A 38 8.89 -24.70 5.97
C PHE A 38 9.06 -23.84 4.70
N LYS A 39 8.54 -24.32 3.56
CA LYS A 39 8.61 -23.54 2.29
C LYS A 39 7.70 -22.32 2.35
N THR A 40 6.51 -22.47 2.93
CA THR A 40 5.55 -21.39 3.12
C THR A 40 6.09 -20.34 4.08
N ASP A 41 6.60 -20.75 5.23
CA ASP A 41 7.17 -19.83 6.21
C ASP A 41 8.36 -19.05 5.64
N ARG A 42 9.22 -19.73 4.87
CA ARG A 42 10.32 -19.08 4.16
C ARG A 42 9.83 -18.08 3.12
N LEU A 43 8.78 -18.40 2.37
CA LEU A 43 8.17 -17.47 1.42
C LEU A 43 7.60 -16.25 2.12
N LEU A 44 6.81 -16.45 3.18
CA LEU A 44 6.23 -15.37 3.96
C LEU A 44 7.32 -14.46 4.55
N TYR A 45 8.29 -15.06 5.22
CA TYR A 45 9.44 -14.34 5.77
C TYR A 45 10.18 -13.52 4.70
N SER A 46 10.57 -14.17 3.60
CA SER A 46 11.33 -13.50 2.52
C SER A 46 10.54 -12.36 1.88
N THR A 47 9.22 -12.54 1.72
CA THR A 47 8.37 -11.50 1.12
C THR A 47 8.19 -10.32 2.07
N ARG A 48 7.94 -10.58 3.37
CA ARG A 48 7.86 -9.51 4.39
C ARG A 48 9.15 -8.73 4.48
N LYS A 49 10.29 -9.44 4.54
CA LYS A 49 11.60 -8.81 4.59
C LYS A 49 11.87 -7.95 3.36
N LEU A 50 11.56 -8.45 2.17
CA LEU A 50 11.72 -7.72 0.92
C LEU A 50 10.91 -6.40 0.90
N ILE A 51 9.68 -6.44 1.40
CA ILE A 51 8.80 -5.27 1.50
C ILE A 51 9.29 -4.32 2.59
N ALA A 52 9.67 -4.83 3.75
CA ALA A 52 10.20 -4.02 4.85
C ALA A 52 11.48 -3.29 4.42
N ASP A 53 12.41 -3.99 3.77
CA ASP A 53 13.64 -3.40 3.25
C ASP A 53 13.33 -2.33 2.18
N TYR A 54 12.32 -2.58 1.31
CA TYR A 54 11.94 -1.65 0.24
C TYR A 54 11.37 -0.33 0.76
N PHE A 55 10.60 -0.37 1.84
CA PHE A 55 9.98 0.82 2.45
C PHE A 55 10.75 1.37 3.66
N ASN A 56 11.94 0.82 3.97
CA ASN A 56 12.72 1.15 5.16
C ASN A 56 11.92 1.00 6.47
N LEU A 57 11.19 -0.12 6.59
CA LEU A 57 10.46 -0.47 7.81
C LEU A 57 11.37 -1.25 8.76
N PRO A 58 11.45 -0.90 10.07
CA PRO A 58 12.39 -1.51 11.02
C PRO A 58 12.17 -3.00 11.27
N SER A 59 10.91 -3.47 11.23
CA SER A 59 10.55 -4.87 11.48
C SER A 59 9.75 -5.46 10.32
N PHE A 60 10.19 -6.61 9.81
CA PHE A 60 9.47 -7.34 8.77
C PHE A 60 8.12 -7.92 9.27
N ASP A 61 7.99 -8.20 10.56
CA ASP A 61 6.74 -8.70 11.15
C ASP A 61 5.61 -7.67 11.09
N HIS A 62 5.96 -6.40 10.94
CA HIS A 62 5.03 -5.30 10.77
C HIS A 62 4.54 -5.09 9.32
N VAL A 63 4.88 -6.02 8.42
CA VAL A 63 4.27 -6.11 7.08
C VAL A 63 3.10 -7.07 7.15
N ILE A 64 1.88 -6.57 6.99
CA ILE A 64 0.63 -7.32 7.11
C ILE A 64 0.06 -7.59 5.72
N PHE A 65 -0.21 -8.84 5.37
CA PHE A 65 -0.82 -9.20 4.10
C PHE A 65 -2.34 -9.22 4.18
N ASN A 66 -2.97 -8.78 3.11
CA ASN A 66 -4.43 -8.83 2.94
C ASN A 66 -4.80 -8.92 1.44
N SER A 67 -6.09 -8.76 1.11
CA SER A 67 -6.56 -8.91 -0.26
C SER A 67 -6.23 -7.73 -1.19
N GLY A 68 -5.69 -6.62 -0.66
CA GLY A 68 -5.32 -5.44 -1.44
C GLY A 68 -5.53 -4.12 -0.71
N ASN A 69 -5.16 -3.04 -1.34
CA ASN A 69 -5.09 -1.72 -0.75
C ASN A 69 -6.42 -1.24 -0.11
N THR A 70 -7.55 -1.58 -0.70
CA THR A 70 -8.87 -1.23 -0.13
C THR A 70 -9.10 -1.88 1.23
N GLU A 71 -8.73 -3.16 1.40
CA GLU A 71 -8.79 -3.82 2.70
C GLU A 71 -7.78 -3.21 3.68
N SER A 72 -6.57 -2.90 3.21
CA SER A 72 -5.55 -2.21 3.99
C SER A 72 -6.06 -0.91 4.60
N LEU A 73 -6.62 -0.03 3.77
CA LEU A 73 -7.17 1.25 4.21
C LEU A 73 -8.35 1.07 5.17
N ASN A 74 -9.26 0.11 4.90
CA ASN A 74 -10.35 -0.18 5.85
C ASN A 74 -9.82 -0.67 7.19
N THR A 75 -8.76 -1.50 7.22
CA THR A 75 -8.14 -1.98 8.45
C THR A 75 -7.53 -0.82 9.23
N CYS A 76 -6.74 0.04 8.59
CA CYS A 76 -6.13 1.20 9.23
C CYS A 76 -7.20 2.16 9.77
N LEU A 77 -8.11 2.60 8.91
CA LEU A 77 -9.06 3.64 9.25
C LEU A 77 -10.09 3.18 10.29
N LYS A 78 -10.71 2.01 10.07
CA LYS A 78 -11.72 1.48 11.00
C LYS A 78 -11.12 0.89 12.28
N GLY A 79 -9.86 0.45 12.23
CA GLY A 79 -9.17 -0.08 13.39
C GLY A 79 -8.65 0.99 14.35
N ILE A 80 -8.56 2.24 13.92
CA ILE A 80 -7.98 3.34 14.72
C ILE A 80 -9.01 4.41 15.03
N LEU A 81 -9.86 4.74 14.06
CA LEU A 81 -10.76 5.86 14.13
C LEU A 81 -12.12 5.50 14.73
N SER A 82 -12.65 6.40 15.48
CA SER A 82 -14.01 6.40 16.00
C SER A 82 -14.82 7.59 15.44
N LYS A 83 -16.14 7.53 15.63
CA LYS A 83 -17.00 8.67 15.35
C LYS A 83 -16.49 9.89 16.13
N ASP A 84 -16.56 11.04 15.50
CA ASP A 84 -16.15 12.34 16.05
C ASP A 84 -14.62 12.58 16.14
N ASP A 85 -13.75 11.62 15.81
CA ASP A 85 -12.32 11.89 15.62
C ASP A 85 -12.13 12.87 14.45
N HIS A 86 -11.30 13.92 14.61
CA HIS A 86 -10.98 14.81 13.50
C HIS A 86 -9.92 14.20 12.59
N VAL A 87 -10.20 14.15 11.28
CA VAL A 87 -9.33 13.59 10.24
C VAL A 87 -9.19 14.58 9.11
N ILE A 88 -7.95 14.84 8.69
CA ILE A 88 -7.66 15.61 7.49
C ILE A 88 -7.37 14.63 6.35
N THR A 89 -7.96 14.87 5.21
CA THR A 89 -7.71 14.14 3.95
C THR A 89 -7.73 15.10 2.77
N THR A 90 -7.49 14.59 1.55
CA THR A 90 -7.40 15.46 0.38
C THR A 90 -8.48 15.17 -0.65
N TYR A 91 -8.70 16.12 -1.57
CA TYR A 91 -9.62 15.87 -2.69
C TYR A 91 -9.06 14.91 -3.74
N ALA A 92 -7.76 14.58 -3.66
CA ALA A 92 -7.09 13.66 -4.58
C ALA A 92 -7.32 12.18 -4.25
N GLU A 93 -8.02 11.90 -3.13
CA GLU A 93 -8.13 10.56 -2.59
C GLU A 93 -8.99 9.62 -3.43
N HIS A 94 -8.55 8.37 -3.45
CA HIS A 94 -9.38 7.28 -3.95
C HIS A 94 -10.59 7.04 -3.02
N ASN A 95 -11.68 6.51 -3.59
CA ASN A 95 -12.89 6.13 -2.81
C ASN A 95 -12.62 5.15 -1.66
N SER A 96 -11.50 4.40 -1.71
CA SER A 96 -11.08 3.50 -0.63
C SER A 96 -10.65 4.23 0.65
N VAL A 97 -10.37 5.53 0.57
CA VAL A 97 -10.16 6.43 1.72
C VAL A 97 -11.48 7.13 2.11
N LEU A 98 -12.12 7.80 1.16
CA LEU A 98 -13.27 8.66 1.45
C LEU A 98 -14.50 7.91 1.96
N ARG A 99 -14.78 6.72 1.40
CA ARG A 99 -15.96 5.94 1.80
C ARG A 99 -15.85 5.38 3.22
N PRO A 100 -14.75 4.74 3.64
CA PRO A 100 -14.57 4.33 5.03
C PRO A 100 -14.66 5.48 6.03
N LEU A 101 -14.01 6.63 5.77
CA LEU A 101 -14.07 7.80 6.65
C LEU A 101 -15.51 8.29 6.87
N ARG A 102 -16.27 8.41 5.78
CA ARG A 102 -17.71 8.77 5.85
C ARG A 102 -18.54 7.71 6.56
N GLN A 103 -18.22 6.42 6.39
CA GLN A 103 -18.93 5.32 7.05
C GLN A 103 -18.67 5.31 8.56
N ILE A 104 -17.46 5.63 9.01
CA ILE A 104 -17.13 5.76 10.45
C ILE A 104 -17.87 6.95 11.04
N GLY A 105 -18.03 8.02 10.28
CA GLY A 105 -18.69 9.26 10.71
C GLY A 105 -17.74 10.20 11.44
N VAL A 106 -16.46 10.22 11.04
CA VAL A 106 -15.44 11.13 11.57
C VAL A 106 -15.79 12.60 11.26
N ASP A 107 -15.26 13.53 12.03
CA ASP A 107 -15.21 14.96 11.65
C ASP A 107 -14.15 15.10 10.55
N LEU A 108 -14.60 15.19 9.29
CA LEU A 108 -13.78 15.06 8.11
C LEU A 108 -13.51 16.42 7.46
N THR A 109 -12.26 16.85 7.48
CA THR A 109 -11.78 17.97 6.67
C THR A 109 -11.15 17.45 5.36
N VAL A 110 -11.62 17.98 4.24
CA VAL A 110 -11.07 17.67 2.89
C VAL A 110 -10.43 18.92 2.33
N THR A 111 -9.12 18.88 2.06
CA THR A 111 -8.34 20.03 1.61
C THR A 111 -7.51 19.73 0.37
N ALA A 112 -6.72 20.70 -0.10
CA ALA A 112 -5.74 20.47 -1.14
C ALA A 112 -4.56 19.61 -0.62
N PRO A 113 -3.90 18.80 -1.48
CA PRO A 113 -2.84 17.88 -1.06
C PRO A 113 -1.47 18.56 -0.88
N TYR A 114 -1.47 19.81 -0.42
CA TYR A 114 -0.25 20.61 -0.23
C TYR A 114 -0.06 20.98 1.23
N LYS A 115 1.21 21.06 1.66
CA LYS A 115 1.58 21.28 3.05
C LYS A 115 0.91 22.52 3.66
N GLU A 116 0.88 23.63 2.94
CA GLU A 116 0.35 24.90 3.42
C GLU A 116 -1.18 24.86 3.62
N ASP A 117 -1.88 24.05 2.85
CA ASP A 117 -3.32 23.89 2.96
C ASP A 117 -3.67 22.91 4.07
N ILE A 118 -2.94 21.82 4.20
CA ILE A 118 -3.09 20.87 5.33
C ILE A 118 -2.80 21.55 6.66
N LEU A 119 -1.73 22.35 6.75
CA LEU A 119 -1.34 23.09 7.96
C LEU A 119 -2.48 24.00 8.50
N LYS A 120 -3.22 24.66 7.60
CA LYS A 120 -4.35 25.55 7.98
C LYS A 120 -5.50 24.81 8.65
N GLU A 121 -5.62 23.51 8.37
CA GLU A 121 -6.71 22.66 8.83
C GLU A 121 -6.36 21.87 10.11
N ILE A 122 -5.11 21.92 10.57
CA ILE A 122 -4.69 21.24 11.80
C ILE A 122 -5.35 21.91 13.01
N ARG A 123 -5.94 21.07 13.89
CA ARG A 123 -6.54 21.44 15.16
C ARG A 123 -5.88 20.68 16.31
N GLU A 124 -6.12 21.08 17.54
CA GLU A 124 -5.62 20.36 18.73
C GLU A 124 -6.13 18.91 18.82
N ASP A 125 -7.34 18.65 18.27
CA ASP A 125 -8.00 17.34 18.26
C ASP A 125 -7.77 16.57 16.95
N THR A 126 -6.94 17.06 16.04
CA THR A 126 -6.61 16.35 14.81
C THR A 126 -5.88 15.05 15.13
N LYS A 127 -6.50 13.93 14.80
CA LYS A 127 -5.97 12.60 15.12
C LYS A 127 -5.17 11.97 13.98
N MET A 128 -5.58 12.22 12.74
CA MET A 128 -4.96 11.56 11.58
C MET A 128 -4.96 12.47 10.35
N ILE A 129 -3.87 12.40 9.60
CA ILE A 129 -3.81 12.83 8.21
C ILE A 129 -3.73 11.55 7.36
N VAL A 130 -4.63 11.41 6.40
CA VAL A 130 -4.58 10.30 5.44
C VAL A 130 -4.60 10.85 4.03
N MET A 131 -3.61 10.44 3.20
CA MET A 131 -3.51 10.94 1.84
C MET A 131 -2.92 9.93 0.87
N THR A 132 -3.28 10.06 -0.40
CA THR A 132 -2.61 9.35 -1.48
C THR A 132 -1.26 9.99 -1.79
N HIS A 133 -0.23 9.16 -2.06
CA HIS A 133 1.08 9.64 -2.51
C HIS A 133 1.05 10.04 -3.99
N SER A 134 0.21 9.39 -4.80
CA SER A 134 0.03 9.75 -6.21
C SER A 134 -1.42 9.56 -6.64
N SER A 135 -1.96 10.54 -7.34
CA SER A 135 -3.33 10.50 -7.84
C SER A 135 -3.50 9.44 -8.93
N ASN A 136 -4.48 8.57 -8.79
CA ASN A 136 -4.85 7.61 -9.83
C ASN A 136 -5.56 8.26 -11.03
N VAL A 137 -5.90 9.53 -10.94
CA VAL A 137 -6.60 10.29 -11.99
C VAL A 137 -5.64 11.16 -12.80
N THR A 138 -4.83 11.96 -12.11
CA THR A 138 -3.90 12.92 -12.75
C THR A 138 -2.47 12.39 -12.85
N GLY A 139 -2.10 11.38 -12.04
CA GLY A 139 -0.71 10.93 -11.91
C GLY A 139 0.18 11.85 -11.08
N GLU A 140 -0.37 12.96 -10.57
CA GLU A 140 0.36 13.92 -9.74
C GLU A 140 0.93 13.24 -8.50
N LEU A 141 2.17 13.58 -8.18
CA LEU A 141 2.91 13.09 -7.01
C LEU A 141 2.92 14.17 -5.93
N TYR A 142 2.56 13.80 -4.71
CA TYR A 142 2.47 14.73 -3.59
C TYR A 142 3.65 14.57 -2.63
N ASP A 143 4.07 15.68 -2.00
CA ASP A 143 5.21 15.74 -1.09
C ASP A 143 4.89 15.15 0.28
N ILE A 144 4.94 13.81 0.36
CA ILE A 144 4.72 13.07 1.61
C ILE A 144 5.82 13.32 2.65
N ASP A 145 7.03 13.71 2.24
CA ASP A 145 8.13 14.01 3.17
C ASP A 145 7.79 15.25 4.01
N SER A 146 7.37 16.33 3.37
CA SER A 146 7.04 17.57 4.08
C SER A 146 5.75 17.47 4.91
N ILE A 147 4.78 16.68 4.44
CA ILE A 147 3.51 16.46 5.16
C ILE A 147 3.73 15.51 6.34
N GLY A 148 4.53 14.46 6.17
CA GLY A 148 4.88 13.57 7.28
C GLY A 148 5.68 14.26 8.38
N GLN A 149 6.62 15.14 8.00
CA GLN A 149 7.31 15.99 8.97
C GLN A 149 6.31 16.89 9.74
N LEU A 150 5.34 17.48 9.03
CA LEU A 150 4.28 18.28 9.64
C LEU A 150 3.43 17.46 10.63
N ALA A 151 3.00 16.26 10.23
CA ALA A 151 2.23 15.36 11.08
C ALA A 151 3.01 14.98 12.34
N PHE A 152 4.29 14.65 12.19
CA PHE A 152 5.19 14.33 13.31
C PHE A 152 5.34 15.49 14.30
N GLU A 153 5.53 16.72 13.82
CA GLU A 153 5.66 17.92 14.66
C GLU A 153 4.40 18.21 15.47
N HIS A 154 3.22 17.78 14.97
CA HIS A 154 1.93 17.97 15.64
C HIS A 154 1.42 16.70 16.37
N ASN A 155 2.19 15.61 16.44
CA ASN A 155 1.78 14.32 17.00
C ASN A 155 0.51 13.75 16.36
N ILE A 156 0.35 13.91 15.05
CA ILE A 156 -0.78 13.44 14.26
C ILE A 156 -0.34 12.17 13.51
N LEU A 157 -1.18 11.13 13.51
CA LEU A 157 -0.91 9.92 12.73
C LEU A 157 -0.90 10.21 11.24
N PHE A 158 0.12 9.72 10.54
CA PHE A 158 0.24 9.87 9.10
C PHE A 158 0.05 8.54 8.36
N VAL A 159 -1.01 8.46 7.57
CA VAL A 159 -1.38 7.28 6.75
C VAL A 159 -1.21 7.62 5.28
N VAL A 160 -0.42 6.81 4.57
CA VAL A 160 -0.16 7.00 3.14
C VAL A 160 -0.76 5.87 2.31
N ASP A 161 -1.65 6.23 1.38
CA ASP A 161 -2.08 5.35 0.30
C ASP A 161 -1.04 5.38 -0.82
N SER A 162 -0.23 4.33 -0.92
CA SER A 162 0.79 4.18 -1.94
C SER A 162 0.38 3.29 -3.13
N ALA A 163 -0.92 3.07 -3.33
CA ALA A 163 -1.41 2.14 -4.36
C ALA A 163 -0.90 2.46 -5.77
N GLN A 164 -0.64 3.73 -6.08
CA GLN A 164 -0.12 4.15 -7.40
C GLN A 164 1.40 4.34 -7.39
N SER A 165 2.00 4.67 -6.27
CA SER A 165 3.42 5.02 -6.19
C SER A 165 4.32 3.86 -5.79
N ALA A 166 3.83 2.90 -4.97
CA ALA A 166 4.59 1.71 -4.58
C ALA A 166 5.01 0.89 -5.81
N GLY A 167 6.31 0.75 -6.01
CA GLY A 167 6.90 0.09 -7.17
C GLY A 167 7.40 1.05 -8.27
N HIS A 168 6.90 2.29 -8.31
CA HIS A 168 7.38 3.33 -9.22
C HIS A 168 8.32 4.31 -8.53
N ILE A 169 7.95 4.75 -7.32
CA ILE A 169 8.65 5.80 -6.58
C ILE A 169 9.21 5.20 -5.29
N SER A 170 10.43 5.56 -4.95
CA SER A 170 11.03 5.18 -3.66
C SER A 170 10.31 5.89 -2.52
N ILE A 171 9.89 5.13 -1.52
CA ILE A 171 9.25 5.64 -0.31
C ILE A 171 10.08 5.14 0.89
N ASP A 172 10.53 6.07 1.72
CA ASP A 172 11.23 5.76 2.97
C ASP A 172 10.34 6.15 4.15
N MET A 173 9.73 5.15 4.79
CA MET A 173 8.76 5.39 5.86
C MET A 173 9.37 6.08 7.07
N GLN A 174 10.66 5.82 7.37
CA GLN A 174 11.33 6.46 8.50
C GLN A 174 11.60 7.94 8.20
N LYS A 175 12.15 8.23 7.02
CA LYS A 175 12.46 9.60 6.60
C LYS A 175 11.19 10.46 6.48
N SER A 176 10.13 9.89 5.93
CA SER A 176 8.86 10.60 5.69
C SER A 176 7.90 10.55 6.89
N HIS A 177 8.34 10.06 8.05
CA HIS A 177 7.52 9.93 9.26
C HIS A 177 6.16 9.29 9.03
N ILE A 178 6.12 8.24 8.18
CA ILE A 178 4.88 7.53 7.86
C ILE A 178 4.62 6.49 8.95
N ASP A 179 3.47 6.59 9.62
CA ASP A 179 3.02 5.61 10.62
C ASP A 179 2.44 4.36 9.97
N LEU A 180 1.63 4.54 8.93
CA LEU A 180 0.96 3.46 8.20
C LEU A 180 1.06 3.70 6.70
N LEU A 181 1.61 2.71 5.99
CA LEU A 181 1.66 2.73 4.53
C LEU A 181 0.86 1.56 3.99
N THR A 182 -0.05 1.83 3.05
CA THR A 182 -0.87 0.80 2.42
C THR A 182 -0.49 0.63 0.95
N PHE A 183 -0.45 -0.62 0.47
CA PHE A 183 -0.01 -0.91 -0.89
C PHE A 183 -0.87 -1.94 -1.62
N SER A 184 -0.82 -1.88 -2.95
CA SER A 184 -1.50 -2.80 -3.87
C SER A 184 -0.48 -3.68 -4.60
N GLY A 185 -0.54 -5.00 -4.40
CA GLY A 185 0.47 -5.88 -4.98
C GLY A 185 0.40 -6.05 -6.50
N HIS A 186 -0.76 -5.79 -7.12
CA HIS A 186 -0.98 -6.11 -8.55
C HIS A 186 -0.69 -4.97 -9.54
N LYS A 187 -0.33 -3.78 -9.04
CA LYS A 187 0.04 -2.62 -9.84
C LYS A 187 1.56 -2.64 -10.10
N ALA A 188 2.27 -1.57 -9.80
CA ALA A 188 3.70 -1.49 -10.07
C ALA A 188 4.58 -2.44 -9.25
N MET A 189 4.06 -3.02 -8.16
CA MET A 189 4.73 -4.12 -7.46
C MET A 189 4.66 -5.47 -8.21
N LEU A 190 4.02 -5.51 -9.39
CA LEU A 190 4.01 -6.57 -10.40
C LEU A 190 3.42 -7.93 -9.99
N GLY A 191 2.85 -8.06 -8.81
CA GLY A 191 2.14 -9.26 -8.35
C GLY A 191 0.78 -9.47 -9.02
N MET A 192 0.05 -10.50 -8.63
CA MET A 192 -1.33 -10.74 -9.08
C MET A 192 -2.36 -9.95 -8.27
N SER A 193 -3.59 -9.84 -8.78
CA SER A 193 -4.71 -9.29 -8.02
C SER A 193 -5.05 -10.16 -6.80
N GLY A 194 -5.62 -9.56 -5.76
CA GLY A 194 -5.99 -10.27 -4.54
C GLY A 194 -4.85 -10.42 -3.52
N VAL A 195 -3.83 -9.59 -3.63
CA VAL A 195 -2.76 -9.42 -2.64
C VAL A 195 -2.38 -7.94 -2.51
N GLY A 196 -2.15 -7.52 -1.31
CA GLY A 196 -1.64 -6.21 -0.91
C GLY A 196 -1.32 -6.25 0.57
N GLY A 197 -1.15 -5.09 1.19
CA GLY A 197 -0.82 -5.09 2.61
C GLY A 197 -0.67 -3.71 3.23
N ILE A 198 -0.29 -3.77 4.50
CA ILE A 198 -0.01 -2.62 5.36
C ILE A 198 1.41 -2.77 5.89
N CYS A 199 2.18 -1.70 5.88
CA CYS A 199 3.37 -1.55 6.68
C CYS A 199 3.03 -0.69 7.90
N VAL A 200 3.25 -1.24 9.10
CA VAL A 200 2.92 -0.60 10.38
C VAL A 200 4.20 -0.10 11.05
N ASN A 201 4.31 1.20 11.24
CA ASN A 201 5.47 1.88 11.84
C ASN A 201 5.04 2.77 13.04
N THR A 202 4.12 2.24 13.84
CA THR A 202 3.59 2.94 15.01
C THR A 202 3.24 1.95 16.11
N ASP A 203 3.24 2.41 17.36
CA ASP A 203 2.81 1.62 18.52
C ASP A 203 1.31 1.74 18.79
N ILE A 204 0.56 2.47 17.96
CA ILE A 204 -0.88 2.60 18.13
C ILE A 204 -1.57 1.25 17.93
N PHE A 205 -2.50 0.93 18.82
CA PHE A 205 -3.29 -0.29 18.69
C PHE A 205 -4.30 -0.17 17.54
N ILE A 206 -4.23 -1.10 16.60
CA ILE A 206 -5.14 -1.20 15.46
C ILE A 206 -6.14 -2.31 15.74
N HIS A 207 -7.41 -1.99 15.95
CA HIS A 207 -8.44 -3.01 16.08
C HIS A 207 -8.55 -3.83 14.80
N PRO A 208 -8.45 -5.18 14.85
CA PRO A 208 -8.50 -6.01 13.66
C PRO A 208 -9.85 -5.91 12.95
N LEU A 209 -9.83 -5.71 11.63
CA LEU A 209 -11.04 -5.71 10.80
C LEU A 209 -11.72 -7.09 10.78
N LYS A 210 -10.93 -8.14 10.88
CA LYS A 210 -11.35 -9.55 10.92
C LYS A 210 -10.67 -10.24 12.08
N THR A 211 -11.39 -11.09 12.79
CA THR A 211 -10.87 -11.98 13.82
C THR A 211 -11.14 -13.43 13.45
N GLY A 212 -10.27 -14.36 13.88
CA GLY A 212 -10.45 -15.78 13.57
C GLY A 212 -9.18 -16.59 13.76
N GLY A 213 -9.09 -17.73 13.08
CA GLY A 213 -7.90 -18.57 13.17
C GLY A 213 -6.67 -17.90 12.59
N THR A 214 -5.60 -17.85 13.36
CA THR A 214 -4.30 -17.28 13.00
C THR A 214 -3.23 -18.34 12.82
N GLY A 215 -3.56 -19.61 13.16
CA GLY A 215 -2.63 -20.73 13.11
C GLY A 215 -1.74 -20.87 14.34
N ILE A 216 -1.68 -19.88 15.21
CA ILE A 216 -0.97 -19.90 16.49
C ILE A 216 -1.96 -19.77 17.64
N ASP A 217 -1.53 -20.18 18.85
CA ASP A 217 -2.26 -20.01 20.12
C ASP A 217 -3.74 -20.42 20.07
N SER A 218 -4.03 -21.61 19.50
CA SER A 218 -5.39 -22.06 19.19
C SER A 218 -6.31 -22.23 20.43
N PHE A 219 -5.77 -22.22 21.64
CA PHE A 219 -6.53 -22.31 22.90
C PHE A 219 -6.91 -20.92 23.44
N ASN A 220 -6.28 -19.85 22.97
CA ASN A 220 -6.63 -18.50 23.37
C ASN A 220 -7.97 -18.10 22.72
N LYS A 221 -8.84 -17.49 23.52
CA LYS A 221 -10.16 -17.00 23.06
C LYS A 221 -10.08 -15.60 22.41
N LYS A 222 -8.94 -14.92 22.55
CA LYS A 222 -8.72 -13.60 22.00
C LYS A 222 -7.82 -13.69 20.77
N GLN A 223 -7.96 -12.72 19.87
CA GLN A 223 -7.02 -12.49 18.78
C GLN A 223 -5.63 -12.22 19.38
N PRO A 224 -4.53 -12.76 18.80
CA PRO A 224 -3.17 -12.41 19.24
C PRO A 224 -2.93 -10.89 19.21
N ASP A 225 -2.09 -10.41 20.11
CA ASP A 225 -1.71 -8.97 20.14
C ASP A 225 -0.43 -8.70 19.31
N SER A 226 0.31 -9.76 18.95
CA SER A 226 1.56 -9.63 18.17
C SER A 226 1.30 -9.56 16.67
N TYR A 227 2.04 -8.72 15.98
CA TYR A 227 2.11 -8.72 14.52
C TYR A 227 2.94 -9.90 14.00
N PRO A 228 2.61 -10.44 12.83
CA PRO A 228 1.50 -10.03 11.93
C PRO A 228 0.13 -10.64 12.28
N GLU A 229 0.06 -11.64 13.15
CA GLU A 229 -1.13 -12.45 13.43
C GLU A 229 -2.28 -11.61 14.00
N HIS A 230 -1.96 -10.49 14.65
CA HIS A 230 -2.97 -9.55 15.16
C HIS A 230 -3.93 -9.09 14.08
N LEU A 231 -3.43 -8.78 12.88
CA LEU A 231 -4.21 -8.26 11.75
C LEU A 231 -4.44 -9.28 10.63
N GLU A 232 -3.83 -10.48 10.73
CA GLU A 232 -3.99 -11.55 9.75
C GLU A 232 -4.85 -12.68 10.31
N ALA A 233 -6.13 -12.72 9.93
CA ALA A 233 -7.02 -13.81 10.30
C ALA A 233 -7.44 -14.60 9.06
N GLY A 234 -7.44 -15.93 9.18
CA GLY A 234 -7.75 -16.87 8.11
C GLY A 234 -6.53 -17.32 7.32
N THR A 235 -6.75 -18.19 6.34
CA THR A 235 -5.69 -18.68 5.46
C THR A 235 -5.23 -17.58 4.51
N LEU A 236 -3.93 -17.30 4.51
CA LEU A 236 -3.33 -16.31 3.62
C LEU A 236 -3.39 -16.75 2.14
N ASN A 237 -3.46 -15.77 1.24
CA ASN A 237 -3.37 -16.00 -0.20
C ASN A 237 -1.92 -16.31 -0.62
N ILE A 238 -1.45 -17.53 -0.33
CA ILE A 238 -0.07 -17.95 -0.61
C ILE A 238 0.32 -17.78 -2.09
N PRO A 239 -0.51 -18.17 -3.09
CA PRO A 239 -0.20 -17.90 -4.50
C PRO A 239 -0.06 -16.39 -4.80
N GLY A 240 -0.89 -15.56 -4.19
CA GLY A 240 -0.80 -14.10 -4.31
C GLY A 240 0.51 -13.56 -3.74
N ILE A 241 0.91 -14.03 -2.55
CA ILE A 241 2.15 -13.62 -1.88
C ILE A 241 3.38 -14.11 -2.69
N ALA A 242 3.34 -15.33 -3.23
CA ALA A 242 4.38 -15.84 -4.11
C ALA A 242 4.55 -14.97 -5.38
N SER A 243 3.42 -14.55 -5.96
CA SER A 243 3.41 -13.64 -7.10
C SER A 243 4.03 -12.28 -6.77
N LEU A 244 3.72 -11.74 -5.59
CA LEU A 244 4.26 -10.47 -5.11
C LEU A 244 5.76 -10.56 -4.85
N ASN A 245 6.23 -11.65 -4.22
CA ASN A 245 7.66 -11.90 -4.03
C ASN A 245 8.42 -11.92 -5.36
N ALA A 246 7.92 -12.67 -6.34
CA ALA A 246 8.54 -12.75 -7.66
C ALA A 246 8.49 -11.41 -8.41
N GLY A 247 7.39 -10.67 -8.30
CA GLY A 247 7.23 -9.33 -8.87
C GLY A 247 8.21 -8.33 -8.28
N MET A 248 8.29 -8.24 -6.96
CA MET A 248 9.21 -7.36 -6.26
C MET A 248 10.67 -7.72 -6.48
N THR A 249 11.01 -9.02 -6.51
CA THR A 249 12.37 -9.47 -6.84
C THR A 249 12.79 -8.99 -8.23
N TYR A 250 11.90 -9.11 -9.22
CA TYR A 250 12.15 -8.60 -10.57
C TYR A 250 12.29 -7.08 -10.58
N LEU A 251 11.36 -6.38 -9.94
CA LEU A 251 11.34 -4.92 -9.86
C LEU A 251 12.68 -4.39 -9.31
N LEU A 252 13.12 -4.89 -8.17
CA LEU A 252 14.36 -4.44 -7.54
C LEU A 252 15.61 -4.72 -8.39
N ALA A 253 15.62 -5.84 -9.12
CA ALA A 253 16.72 -6.16 -10.02
C ALA A 253 16.79 -5.26 -11.27
N HIS A 254 15.66 -4.67 -11.70
CA HIS A 254 15.55 -3.93 -12.96
C HIS A 254 15.02 -2.50 -12.78
N GLN A 255 14.94 -1.99 -11.56
CA GLN A 255 14.28 -0.71 -11.22
C GLN A 255 14.75 0.43 -12.15
N LYS A 256 16.06 0.64 -12.28
CA LYS A 256 16.62 1.72 -13.12
C LYS A 256 16.27 1.58 -14.61
N GLU A 257 16.17 0.35 -15.10
CA GLU A 257 15.80 0.08 -16.50
C GLU A 257 14.31 0.39 -16.73
N ILE A 258 13.47 0.01 -15.75
CA ILE A 258 12.02 0.26 -15.77
C ILE A 258 11.79 1.77 -15.74
N GLU A 259 12.34 2.49 -14.76
CA GLU A 259 12.21 3.95 -14.62
C GLU A 259 12.64 4.69 -15.89
N LYS A 260 13.80 4.33 -16.45
CA LYS A 260 14.29 4.91 -17.68
C LYS A 260 13.32 4.66 -18.84
N LYS A 261 12.82 3.42 -18.96
CA LYS A 261 11.92 3.04 -20.06
C LYS A 261 10.56 3.70 -19.95
N GLU A 262 10.00 3.79 -18.74
CA GLU A 262 8.75 4.49 -18.48
C GLU A 262 8.86 5.97 -18.84
N LYS A 263 9.96 6.62 -18.42
CA LYS A 263 10.21 8.02 -18.77
C LYS A 263 10.32 8.22 -20.29
N GLU A 264 11.09 7.41 -21.00
CA GLU A 264 11.22 7.48 -22.45
C GLU A 264 9.86 7.36 -23.17
N LEU A 265 9.02 6.39 -22.72
CA LEU A 265 7.71 6.16 -23.31
C LEU A 265 6.73 7.28 -22.99
N PHE A 266 6.75 7.77 -21.75
CA PHE A 266 5.93 8.89 -21.33
C PHE A 266 6.29 10.16 -22.10
N ASP A 267 7.58 10.50 -22.20
CA ASP A 267 8.06 11.66 -22.96
C ASP A 267 7.60 11.60 -24.42
N ALA A 268 7.74 10.43 -25.07
CA ALA A 268 7.31 10.23 -26.45
C ALA A 268 5.79 10.43 -26.62
N LEU A 269 4.99 9.86 -25.68
CA LEU A 269 3.53 10.01 -25.69
C LEU A 269 3.13 11.47 -25.47
N TYR A 270 3.68 12.10 -24.43
CA TYR A 270 3.35 13.48 -24.04
C TYR A 270 3.68 14.48 -25.15
N GLN A 271 4.89 14.40 -25.72
CA GLN A 271 5.29 15.26 -26.83
C GLN A 271 4.45 15.02 -28.09
N GLY A 272 4.11 13.76 -28.38
CA GLY A 272 3.20 13.44 -29.49
C GLY A 272 1.80 14.02 -29.29
N MET A 273 1.25 13.93 -28.09
CA MET A 273 -0.07 14.47 -27.77
C MET A 273 -0.12 16.00 -27.80
N LYS A 274 0.96 16.70 -27.43
CA LYS A 274 1.05 18.17 -27.54
C LYS A 274 0.84 18.69 -28.97
N THR A 275 1.07 17.86 -29.97
CA THR A 275 0.90 18.25 -31.39
C THR A 275 -0.54 18.10 -31.90
N ILE A 276 -1.44 17.49 -31.10
CA ILE A 276 -2.82 17.20 -31.51
C ILE A 276 -3.73 18.32 -31.02
N PRO A 277 -4.41 19.06 -31.91
CA PRO A 277 -5.34 20.13 -31.51
C PRO A 277 -6.51 19.58 -30.66
N GLY A 278 -6.89 20.35 -29.64
CA GLY A 278 -8.04 20.02 -28.79
C GLY A 278 -7.76 19.08 -27.61
N ILE A 279 -6.50 18.68 -27.40
CA ILE A 279 -6.09 17.97 -26.17
C ILE A 279 -5.80 18.99 -25.07
N THR A 280 -6.37 18.74 -23.89
CA THR A 280 -6.07 19.50 -22.67
C THR A 280 -5.35 18.58 -21.68
N PHE A 281 -4.23 19.04 -21.16
CA PHE A 281 -3.50 18.36 -20.09
C PHE A 281 -3.93 18.92 -18.73
N TYR A 282 -4.13 18.04 -17.76
CA TYR A 282 -4.51 18.39 -16.39
C TYR A 282 -3.35 18.21 -15.39
N CYS A 283 -2.15 17.94 -15.90
CA CYS A 283 -0.92 17.86 -15.12
C CYS A 283 0.16 18.67 -15.82
N ASP A 284 0.99 19.36 -15.05
CA ASP A 284 2.20 20.00 -15.54
C ASP A 284 3.33 18.98 -15.50
N TYR A 285 4.06 18.89 -16.61
CA TYR A 285 5.17 17.94 -16.78
C TYR A 285 6.51 18.67 -16.98
N ASP A 286 6.62 19.92 -16.74
CA ASP A 286 7.87 20.68 -16.92
C ASP A 286 8.78 20.60 -15.72
#